data_8a0af914f02198ddc7b46a1d837a8e7d
#
_entry.id   8a0af914f02198ddc7b46a1d837a8e7d
#
_cell.length_a   1.000
_cell.length_b   1.000
_cell.length_c   1.000
_cell.angle_alpha   90.00
_cell.angle_beta   90.00
_cell.angle_gamma   90.00
#
_symmetry.space_group_name_H-M   'P 1'
#
loop_
_entity.id
_entity.type
_entity.pdbx_description
1 polymer ?
#
loop_
_entity_poly.entity_id
_entity_poly.type
_entity_poly.pdbx_seq_one_letter_code
_entity_poly.pdbx_strand_id
1 'polypeptide(L)'
;MREIIFPDINEIKGPPKIEKHGFITDHGAEMSLFVYKNKLMYMDVDNLRCIDYFTKEAFSPIADSKNTYYLSAFCENDIVYAFATKDNKVYRFVTENLDEWTEGEVVIEFPESFELFNTSVCKAENEYVMAIEAGGADDRFPDRNDRPNPYIGKRFTEFFAISKDLKNWALMDFDKGYTKLRYNACPSLSYSKGYFYMICLEELPLRRYAPYIYRTKDFETWEIGFYNPLFIPSREDLYPKNPDEFPPEICDMNFKHLNTNNSDVDVCEYNGKTYIVYCSGNQGNTWGGQNCEAVFNGTLDEFLASNFE
;
A
#
# COMPACT_ATOMS: atom_id res chain seq x y z
N MET A 1 4.65 -16.91 20.89
CA MET A 1 5.52 -15.76 20.55
C MET A 1 6.11 -16.10 19.19
N ARG A 2 5.85 -15.29 18.18
CA ARG A 2 6.39 -15.55 16.83
C ARG A 2 7.87 -15.27 16.82
N GLU A 3 8.61 -16.07 16.09
CA GLU A 3 10.03 -15.87 15.87
C GLU A 3 10.22 -14.76 14.84
N ILE A 4 11.01 -13.75 15.17
CA ILE A 4 11.44 -12.70 14.25
C ILE A 4 12.90 -12.96 13.94
N ILE A 5 13.20 -13.22 12.67
CA ILE A 5 14.55 -13.52 12.19
C ILE A 5 15.15 -12.25 11.59
N PHE A 6 16.37 -11.94 11.97
CA PHE A 6 17.18 -10.88 11.38
C PHE A 6 18.18 -11.47 10.40
N PRO A 7 18.49 -10.79 9.29
CA PRO A 7 19.56 -11.19 8.37
C PRO A 7 20.92 -11.31 9.05
N ASP A 8 21.80 -12.15 8.54
CA ASP A 8 23.18 -12.22 9.01
C ASP A 8 23.93 -10.94 8.60
N ILE A 9 24.48 -10.25 9.58
CA ILE A 9 25.21 -9.00 9.38
C ILE A 9 26.43 -9.15 8.44
N ASN A 10 26.96 -10.34 8.30
CA ASN A 10 28.11 -10.61 7.43
C ASN A 10 27.73 -10.74 5.95
N GLU A 11 26.43 -10.84 5.64
CA GLU A 11 25.90 -10.95 4.28
C GLU A 11 25.39 -9.63 3.71
N ILE A 12 25.52 -8.53 4.47
CA ILE A 12 24.98 -7.22 4.10
C ILE A 12 25.73 -6.64 2.90
N LYS A 13 25.00 -6.39 1.82
CA LYS A 13 25.52 -5.74 0.60
C LYS A 13 25.39 -4.22 0.57
N GLY A 14 24.65 -3.64 1.47
CA GLY A 14 24.28 -2.22 1.52
C GLY A 14 22.82 -1.97 1.11
N PRO A 15 22.23 -0.84 1.48
CA PRO A 15 20.82 -0.56 1.23
C PRO A 15 20.53 -0.46 -0.27
N PRO A 16 19.32 -0.86 -0.71
CA PRO A 16 18.89 -0.63 -2.08
C PRO A 16 18.92 0.87 -2.39
N LYS A 17 19.46 1.21 -3.56
CA LYS A 17 19.52 2.61 -3.98
C LYS A 17 18.17 3.04 -4.55
N ILE A 18 17.34 3.65 -3.74
CA ILE A 18 16.05 4.23 -4.12
C ILE A 18 16.27 5.70 -4.48
N GLU A 19 15.89 6.10 -5.68
CA GLU A 19 16.01 7.47 -6.18
C GLU A 19 14.65 8.17 -6.08
N LYS A 20 14.50 9.14 -5.18
CA LYS A 20 13.30 9.96 -5.04
C LYS A 20 13.27 11.05 -6.12
N HIS A 21 12.14 11.16 -6.79
CA HIS A 21 11.96 12.11 -7.90
C HIS A 21 11.06 13.30 -7.55
N GLY A 22 10.40 13.27 -6.38
CA GLY A 22 9.48 14.29 -5.93
C GLY A 22 8.02 13.97 -6.21
N PHE A 23 7.14 14.95 -6.04
CA PHE A 23 5.71 14.72 -6.17
C PHE A 23 5.24 14.69 -7.63
N ILE A 24 4.18 13.90 -7.86
CA ILE A 24 3.58 13.64 -9.17
C ILE A 24 2.10 14.00 -9.25
N THR A 25 1.52 14.43 -8.12
CA THR A 25 0.15 14.98 -8.02
C THR A 25 0.15 16.21 -7.12
N ASP A 26 -0.88 17.04 -7.23
CA ASP A 26 -1.10 18.21 -6.39
C ASP A 26 -1.82 17.91 -5.06
N HIS A 27 -2.19 16.67 -4.85
CA HIS A 27 -2.86 16.18 -3.64
C HIS A 27 -2.22 14.88 -3.18
N GLY A 28 -2.39 14.54 -1.90
CA GLY A 28 -1.99 13.26 -1.32
C GLY A 28 -3.20 12.36 -1.20
N ALA A 29 -3.18 11.27 -1.95
CA ALA A 29 -4.15 10.20 -1.86
C ALA A 29 -3.43 8.87 -2.00
N GLU A 30 -4.07 7.79 -1.62
CA GLU A 30 -3.55 6.46 -1.87
C GLU A 30 -3.51 6.19 -3.38
N MET A 31 -2.46 5.53 -3.84
CA MET A 31 -2.30 5.09 -5.21
C MET A 31 -1.98 3.61 -5.22
N SER A 32 -2.66 2.84 -6.07
CA SER A 32 -2.31 1.45 -6.32
C SER A 32 -1.81 1.29 -7.75
N LEU A 33 -0.57 0.81 -7.89
CA LEU A 33 0.11 0.64 -9.18
C LEU A 33 -0.17 -0.74 -9.78
N PHE A 34 -0.35 -0.81 -11.09
CA PHE A 34 -0.47 -2.06 -11.82
C PHE A 34 -0.07 -1.90 -13.29
N VAL A 35 0.22 -3.02 -13.97
CA VAL A 35 0.46 -3.03 -15.42
C VAL A 35 -0.77 -3.57 -16.13
N TYR A 36 -1.29 -2.80 -17.08
CA TYR A 36 -2.40 -3.18 -17.94
C TYR A 36 -2.04 -2.96 -19.41
N LYS A 37 -2.14 -4.00 -20.24
CA LYS A 37 -1.80 -3.96 -21.68
C LYS A 37 -0.47 -3.27 -21.96
N ASN A 38 0.57 -3.67 -21.21
CA ASN A 38 1.93 -3.09 -21.28
C ASN A 38 2.01 -1.58 -20.98
N LYS A 39 1.09 -1.03 -20.24
CA LYS A 39 1.15 0.33 -19.70
C LYS A 39 1.20 0.29 -18.18
N LEU A 40 2.04 1.13 -17.59
CA LEU A 40 1.98 1.36 -16.15
C LEU A 40 0.77 2.24 -15.85
N MET A 41 -0.07 1.80 -14.96
CA MET A 41 -1.31 2.44 -14.55
C MET A 41 -1.30 2.64 -13.03
N TYR A 42 -2.15 3.53 -12.57
CA TYR A 42 -2.51 3.58 -11.16
C TYR A 42 -4.03 3.74 -10.97
N MET A 43 -4.52 3.23 -9.85
CA MET A 43 -5.85 3.53 -9.35
C MET A 43 -5.77 4.82 -8.53
N ASP A 44 -6.51 5.83 -8.95
CA ASP A 44 -6.74 7.06 -8.21
C ASP A 44 -7.89 6.82 -7.24
N VAL A 45 -7.56 6.71 -5.95
CA VAL A 45 -8.51 6.32 -4.91
C VAL A 45 -9.56 7.40 -4.65
N ASP A 46 -9.20 8.67 -4.75
CA ASP A 46 -10.14 9.79 -4.53
C ASP A 46 -11.20 9.89 -5.63
N ASN A 47 -10.82 9.61 -6.88
CA ASN A 47 -11.70 9.69 -8.03
C ASN A 47 -12.19 8.32 -8.52
N LEU A 48 -11.79 7.23 -7.87
CA LEU A 48 -12.21 5.86 -8.13
C LEU A 48 -12.05 5.42 -9.59
N ARG A 49 -10.94 5.78 -10.21
CA ARG A 49 -10.67 5.54 -11.63
C ARG A 49 -9.22 5.17 -11.91
N CYS A 50 -9.00 4.51 -13.02
CA CYS A 50 -7.65 4.22 -13.52
C CYS A 50 -7.08 5.41 -14.29
N ILE A 51 -5.79 5.62 -14.16
CA ILE A 51 -5.05 6.68 -14.87
C ILE A 51 -3.75 6.08 -15.43
N ASP A 52 -3.44 6.36 -16.70
CA ASP A 52 -2.14 6.02 -17.29
C ASP A 52 -1.05 6.85 -16.60
N TYR A 53 -0.04 6.16 -16.09
CA TYR A 53 0.99 6.77 -15.25
C TYR A 53 1.78 7.88 -15.97
N PHE A 54 2.08 7.68 -17.26
CA PHE A 54 2.92 8.59 -18.03
C PHE A 54 2.12 9.64 -18.80
N THR A 55 1.04 9.24 -19.46
CA THR A 55 0.24 10.14 -20.30
C THR A 55 -0.77 10.95 -19.51
N LYS A 56 -1.08 10.52 -18.27
CA LYS A 56 -2.13 11.08 -17.41
C LYS A 56 -3.54 10.95 -18.01
N GLU A 57 -3.70 10.10 -19.03
CA GLU A 57 -5.02 9.74 -19.55
C GLU A 57 -5.83 9.07 -18.46
N ALA A 58 -7.00 9.63 -18.15
CA ALA A 58 -7.89 9.14 -17.13
C ALA A 58 -9.07 8.39 -17.77
N PHE A 59 -9.42 7.25 -17.19
CA PHE A 59 -10.55 6.41 -17.59
C PHE A 59 -11.79 6.72 -16.76
N SER A 60 -12.90 6.08 -17.10
CA SER A 60 -14.16 6.30 -16.40
C SER A 60 -14.10 5.82 -14.94
N PRO A 61 -14.69 6.56 -14.01
CA PRO A 61 -14.75 6.13 -12.61
C PRO A 61 -15.67 4.92 -12.43
N ILE A 62 -15.49 4.20 -11.33
CA ILE A 62 -16.41 3.17 -10.87
C ILE A 62 -17.76 3.84 -10.55
N ALA A 63 -18.76 3.63 -11.42
CA ALA A 63 -20.03 4.36 -11.38
C ALA A 63 -20.85 4.08 -10.10
N ASP A 64 -20.81 2.85 -9.59
CA ASP A 64 -21.49 2.44 -8.36
C ASP A 64 -20.47 1.82 -7.39
N SER A 65 -19.73 2.68 -6.71
CA SER A 65 -18.72 2.26 -5.74
C SER A 65 -19.28 1.71 -4.43
N LYS A 66 -20.60 1.66 -4.25
CA LYS A 66 -21.26 1.25 -2.98
C LYS A 66 -20.88 2.11 -1.77
N ASN A 67 -20.35 3.32 -2.00
CA ASN A 67 -19.70 4.17 -0.98
C ASN A 67 -18.59 3.43 -0.23
N THR A 68 -17.78 2.69 -0.96
CA THR A 68 -16.56 2.07 -0.46
C THR A 68 -15.39 3.05 -0.51
N TYR A 69 -14.32 2.72 0.22
CA TYR A 69 -13.11 3.52 0.37
C TYR A 69 -11.88 2.61 0.22
N TYR A 70 -10.69 3.20 0.22
CA TYR A 70 -9.39 2.49 0.30
C TYR A 70 -9.22 1.44 -0.81
N LEU A 71 -9.35 1.88 -2.08
CA LEU A 71 -9.22 1.00 -3.22
C LEU A 71 -7.77 0.57 -3.47
N SER A 72 -7.59 -0.73 -3.69
CA SER A 72 -6.39 -1.27 -4.33
C SER A 72 -6.74 -1.91 -5.67
N ALA A 73 -5.77 -2.00 -6.57
CA ALA A 73 -5.94 -2.62 -7.87
C ALA A 73 -4.97 -3.79 -8.05
N PHE A 74 -5.45 -4.85 -8.68
CA PHE A 74 -4.66 -5.99 -9.11
C PHE A 74 -5.01 -6.33 -10.56
N CYS A 75 -4.01 -6.50 -11.41
CA CYS A 75 -4.22 -6.81 -12.82
C CYS A 75 -3.66 -8.19 -13.18
N GLU A 76 -4.46 -9.00 -13.83
CA GLU A 76 -4.04 -10.28 -14.37
C GLU A 76 -4.73 -10.56 -15.70
N ASN A 77 -3.95 -10.98 -16.70
CA ASN A 77 -4.42 -11.29 -18.06
C ASN A 77 -5.25 -10.16 -18.68
N ASP A 78 -4.82 -8.90 -18.46
CA ASP A 78 -5.50 -7.69 -18.90
C ASP A 78 -6.93 -7.52 -18.33
N ILE A 79 -7.23 -8.15 -17.21
CA ILE A 79 -8.41 -7.91 -16.40
C ILE A 79 -7.96 -7.21 -15.12
N VAL A 80 -8.59 -6.10 -14.79
CA VAL A 80 -8.31 -5.33 -13.57
C VAL A 80 -9.38 -5.62 -12.53
N TYR A 81 -8.92 -5.98 -11.35
CA TYR A 81 -9.71 -6.21 -10.15
C TYR A 81 -9.43 -5.09 -9.17
N ALA A 82 -10.44 -4.32 -8.81
CA ALA A 82 -10.34 -3.34 -7.74
C ALA A 82 -11.00 -3.90 -6.48
N PHE A 83 -10.29 -3.77 -5.36
CA PHE A 83 -10.79 -4.16 -4.04
C PHE A 83 -10.92 -2.91 -3.18
N ALA A 84 -12.05 -2.76 -2.52
CA ALA A 84 -12.34 -1.63 -1.66
C ALA A 84 -13.03 -2.08 -0.40
N THR A 85 -12.93 -1.30 0.66
CA THR A 85 -13.52 -1.66 1.95
C THR A 85 -14.65 -0.73 2.34
N LYS A 86 -15.57 -1.27 3.10
CA LYS A 86 -16.60 -0.53 3.82
C LYS A 86 -17.04 -1.31 5.04
N ASP A 87 -16.98 -0.66 6.19
CA ASP A 87 -17.27 -1.29 7.49
C ASP A 87 -16.38 -2.53 7.70
N ASN A 88 -16.98 -3.70 7.86
CA ASN A 88 -16.30 -4.99 8.02
C ASN A 88 -16.24 -5.83 6.73
N LYS A 89 -16.40 -5.21 5.55
CA LYS A 89 -16.52 -5.92 4.26
C LYS A 89 -15.50 -5.44 3.25
N VAL A 90 -15.05 -6.41 2.41
CA VAL A 90 -14.28 -6.12 1.20
C VAL A 90 -15.18 -6.34 -0.01
N TYR A 91 -15.22 -5.35 -0.88
CA TYR A 91 -15.93 -5.36 -2.15
C TYR A 91 -14.95 -5.55 -3.30
N ARG A 92 -15.39 -6.23 -4.34
CA ARG A 92 -14.64 -6.41 -5.59
C ARG A 92 -15.39 -5.79 -6.76
N PHE A 93 -14.67 -5.09 -7.62
CA PHE A 93 -15.09 -4.57 -8.92
C PHE A 93 -14.16 -5.12 -9.99
N VAL A 94 -14.65 -5.36 -11.20
CA VAL A 94 -13.87 -5.94 -12.30
C VAL A 94 -14.07 -5.15 -13.57
N THR A 95 -13.01 -4.96 -14.35
CA THR A 95 -13.07 -4.36 -15.69
C THR A 95 -12.08 -5.00 -16.65
N GLU A 96 -12.43 -5.06 -17.94
CA GLU A 96 -11.57 -5.50 -19.05
C GLU A 96 -11.10 -4.34 -19.93
N ASN A 97 -11.69 -3.13 -19.74
CA ASN A 97 -11.44 -1.97 -20.61
C ASN A 97 -11.16 -0.66 -19.84
N LEU A 98 -11.16 -0.69 -18.51
CA LEU A 98 -10.96 0.43 -17.58
C LEU A 98 -12.10 1.47 -17.54
N ASP A 99 -13.09 1.38 -18.41
CA ASP A 99 -14.24 2.30 -18.49
C ASP A 99 -15.54 1.69 -17.99
N GLU A 100 -15.71 0.39 -18.16
CA GLU A 100 -16.92 -0.32 -17.75
C GLU A 100 -16.57 -1.27 -16.60
N TRP A 101 -17.13 -1.01 -15.43
CA TRP A 101 -16.92 -1.79 -14.23
C TRP A 101 -18.14 -2.64 -13.88
N THR A 102 -17.90 -3.84 -13.38
CA THR A 102 -18.96 -4.65 -12.80
C THR A 102 -19.58 -3.95 -11.59
N GLU A 103 -20.79 -4.33 -11.23
CA GLU A 103 -21.36 -3.96 -9.94
C GLU A 103 -20.49 -4.54 -8.79
N GLY A 104 -20.30 -3.75 -7.73
CA GLY A 104 -19.53 -4.18 -6.57
C GLY A 104 -20.17 -5.38 -5.85
N GLU A 105 -19.42 -6.45 -5.67
CA GLU A 105 -19.83 -7.62 -4.89
C GLU A 105 -18.99 -7.78 -3.62
N VAL A 106 -19.64 -8.18 -2.51
CA VAL A 106 -18.93 -8.52 -1.27
C VAL A 106 -18.22 -9.84 -1.46
N VAL A 107 -16.89 -9.86 -1.28
CA VAL A 107 -16.06 -11.06 -1.43
C VAL A 107 -15.47 -11.54 -0.11
N ILE A 108 -15.36 -10.67 0.89
CA ILE A 108 -14.94 -11.01 2.25
C ILE A 108 -15.83 -10.26 3.23
N GLU A 109 -16.21 -10.92 4.32
CA GLU A 109 -16.90 -10.32 5.45
C GLU A 109 -16.24 -10.77 6.75
N PHE A 110 -15.77 -9.79 7.52
CA PHE A 110 -15.22 -9.98 8.87
C PHE A 110 -16.34 -9.93 9.92
N PRO A 111 -16.09 -10.37 11.15
CA PRO A 111 -17.01 -10.10 12.26
C PRO A 111 -17.28 -8.59 12.42
N GLU A 112 -18.46 -8.21 12.89
CA GLU A 112 -18.92 -6.80 13.01
C GLU A 112 -18.01 -5.92 13.89
N SER A 113 -17.15 -6.53 14.73
CA SER A 113 -16.19 -5.81 15.56
C SER A 113 -14.97 -5.28 14.79
N PHE A 114 -14.86 -5.59 13.50
CA PHE A 114 -13.78 -5.10 12.64
C PHE A 114 -14.25 -3.89 11.84
N GLU A 115 -13.35 -2.95 11.63
CA GLU A 115 -13.46 -1.88 10.65
C GLU A 115 -12.26 -1.98 9.72
N LEU A 116 -12.52 -2.17 8.44
CA LEU A 116 -11.50 -2.45 7.45
C LEU A 116 -11.07 -1.17 6.73
N PHE A 117 -9.82 -1.17 6.29
CA PHE A 117 -9.18 -0.08 5.57
C PHE A 117 -8.50 -0.62 4.31
N ASN A 118 -7.23 -0.36 4.13
CA ASN A 118 -6.49 -0.71 2.94
C ASN A 118 -6.41 -2.21 2.69
N THR A 119 -6.37 -2.55 1.41
CA THR A 119 -6.11 -3.92 0.96
C THR A 119 -4.95 -3.93 -0.03
N SER A 120 -4.28 -5.06 -0.15
CA SER A 120 -3.31 -5.30 -1.21
C SER A 120 -3.34 -6.76 -1.62
N VAL A 121 -3.29 -7.04 -2.93
CA VAL A 121 -3.37 -8.40 -3.47
C VAL A 121 -2.11 -8.74 -4.23
N CYS A 122 -1.55 -9.91 -3.98
CA CYS A 122 -0.52 -10.51 -4.81
C CYS A 122 -0.91 -11.90 -5.29
N LYS A 123 -0.28 -12.34 -6.39
CA LYS A 123 -0.36 -13.71 -6.87
C LYS A 123 0.85 -14.49 -6.38
N ALA A 124 0.63 -15.54 -5.63
CA ALA A 124 1.58 -16.59 -5.34
C ALA A 124 1.51 -17.69 -6.44
N GLU A 125 2.27 -18.76 -6.31
CA GLU A 125 2.39 -19.80 -7.36
C GLU A 125 1.04 -20.29 -7.88
N ASN A 126 0.11 -20.66 -6.98
CA ASN A 126 -1.17 -21.27 -7.35
C ASN A 126 -2.37 -20.60 -6.65
N GLU A 127 -2.17 -19.47 -6.03
CA GLU A 127 -3.22 -18.77 -5.29
C GLU A 127 -2.96 -17.28 -5.21
N TYR A 128 -3.97 -16.54 -4.84
CA TYR A 128 -3.90 -15.13 -4.53
C TYR A 128 -3.95 -14.95 -3.02
N VAL A 129 -3.18 -14.01 -2.54
CA VAL A 129 -3.20 -13.61 -1.14
C VAL A 129 -3.55 -12.13 -1.06
N MET A 130 -4.45 -11.80 -0.16
CA MET A 130 -4.82 -10.42 0.16
C MET A 130 -4.36 -10.10 1.57
N ALA A 131 -3.63 -9.00 1.71
CA ALA A 131 -3.43 -8.34 2.99
C ALA A 131 -4.60 -7.36 3.20
N ILE A 132 -5.12 -7.28 4.43
CA ILE A 132 -6.29 -6.49 4.78
C ILE A 132 -5.99 -5.77 6.08
N GLU A 133 -5.98 -4.45 6.03
CA GLU A 133 -5.80 -3.61 7.21
C GLU A 133 -7.10 -3.49 8.00
N ALA A 134 -7.04 -3.66 9.31
CA ALA A 134 -8.16 -3.37 10.19
C ALA A 134 -7.74 -2.42 11.32
N GLY A 135 -8.57 -1.41 11.55
CA GLY A 135 -8.34 -0.39 12.56
C GLY A 135 -8.79 -0.84 13.96
N GLY A 136 -8.00 -0.46 14.95
CA GLY A 136 -8.32 -0.59 16.36
C GLY A 136 -8.61 0.76 17.02
N ALA A 137 -8.55 0.78 18.34
CA ALA A 137 -8.67 2.00 19.12
C ALA A 137 -7.60 3.03 18.74
N ASP A 138 -8.03 4.20 18.31
CA ASP A 138 -7.16 5.32 17.93
C ASP A 138 -7.73 6.62 18.51
N ASP A 139 -6.88 7.45 19.08
CA ASP A 139 -7.27 8.76 19.65
C ASP A 139 -7.88 9.71 18.60
N ARG A 140 -7.57 9.48 17.32
CA ARG A 140 -8.16 10.21 16.18
C ARG A 140 -9.59 9.77 15.88
N PHE A 141 -9.96 8.57 16.32
CA PHE A 141 -11.26 7.96 16.09
C PHE A 141 -11.82 7.41 17.42
N PRO A 142 -12.25 8.32 18.33
CA PRO A 142 -12.65 7.94 19.68
C PRO A 142 -13.82 6.96 19.72
N ASP A 143 -14.68 6.98 18.73
CA ASP A 143 -15.85 6.08 18.65
C ASP A 143 -15.47 4.60 18.48
N ARG A 144 -14.22 4.31 18.08
CA ARG A 144 -13.70 2.94 17.97
C ARG A 144 -13.29 2.33 19.30
N ASN A 145 -13.06 3.16 20.32
CA ASN A 145 -12.67 2.69 21.66
C ASN A 145 -13.74 1.84 22.34
N ASP A 146 -14.99 1.95 21.90
CA ASP A 146 -16.12 1.21 22.47
C ASP A 146 -16.28 -0.21 21.87
N ARG A 147 -15.45 -0.58 20.90
CA ARG A 147 -15.47 -1.89 20.22
C ARG A 147 -14.16 -2.65 20.46
N PRO A 148 -13.93 -3.21 21.66
CA PRO A 148 -12.72 -3.96 21.93
C PRO A 148 -12.65 -5.20 21.04
N ASN A 149 -11.59 -5.29 20.24
CA ASN A 149 -11.31 -6.44 19.39
C ASN A 149 -9.96 -7.07 19.81
N PRO A 150 -9.97 -8.31 20.35
CA PRO A 150 -8.74 -8.93 20.85
C PRO A 150 -7.73 -9.27 19.76
N TYR A 151 -8.15 -9.27 18.49
CA TYR A 151 -7.28 -9.57 17.35
C TYR A 151 -6.56 -8.33 16.82
N ILE A 152 -7.09 -7.13 17.07
CA ILE A 152 -6.46 -5.87 16.67
C ILE A 152 -5.53 -5.41 17.80
N GLY A 153 -4.31 -5.08 17.39
CA GLY A 153 -3.27 -4.60 18.30
C GLY A 153 -3.40 -3.11 18.60
N LYS A 154 -2.27 -2.42 18.52
CA LYS A 154 -2.14 -1.02 18.91
C LYS A 154 -2.50 -0.07 17.78
N ARG A 155 -3.69 0.08 17.32
CA ARG A 155 -4.28 0.95 16.28
C ARG A 155 -4.65 0.20 15.01
N PHE A 156 -3.66 -0.22 14.20
CA PHE A 156 -3.89 -0.96 12.97
C PHE A 156 -3.15 -2.29 12.98
N THR A 157 -3.72 -3.29 12.34
CA THR A 157 -3.18 -4.66 12.29
C THR A 157 -3.55 -5.28 10.94
N GLU A 158 -2.62 -6.00 10.35
CA GLU A 158 -2.82 -6.68 9.08
C GLU A 158 -3.38 -8.09 9.29
N PHE A 159 -4.35 -8.44 8.47
CA PHE A 159 -4.96 -9.76 8.34
C PHE A 159 -4.80 -10.27 6.92
N PHE A 160 -5.00 -11.56 6.72
CA PHE A 160 -4.79 -12.18 5.41
C PHE A 160 -5.96 -13.06 5.01
N ALA A 161 -6.18 -13.11 3.68
CA ALA A 161 -7.11 -14.03 3.06
C ALA A 161 -6.48 -14.68 1.82
N ILE A 162 -6.91 -15.90 1.49
CA ILE A 162 -6.46 -16.64 0.31
C ILE A 162 -7.61 -16.91 -0.63
N SER A 163 -7.31 -16.94 -1.94
CA SER A 163 -8.27 -17.25 -3.00
C SER A 163 -7.61 -18.03 -4.14
N LYS A 164 -8.41 -18.78 -4.90
CA LYS A 164 -7.98 -19.43 -6.14
C LYS A 164 -8.49 -18.71 -7.39
N ASP A 165 -9.41 -17.75 -7.24
CA ASP A 165 -10.18 -17.18 -8.36
C ASP A 165 -10.47 -15.68 -8.19
N LEU A 166 -9.86 -15.01 -7.20
CA LEU A 166 -10.08 -13.60 -6.85
C LEU A 166 -11.54 -13.25 -6.45
N LYS A 167 -12.40 -14.27 -6.31
CA LYS A 167 -13.81 -14.13 -5.97
C LYS A 167 -14.17 -14.79 -4.65
N ASN A 168 -13.76 -16.04 -4.50
CA ASN A 168 -14.03 -16.84 -3.31
C ASN A 168 -12.81 -16.78 -2.40
N TRP A 169 -12.90 -16.05 -1.30
CA TRP A 169 -11.81 -15.82 -0.36
C TRP A 169 -12.05 -16.57 0.95
N ALA A 170 -11.00 -17.13 1.51
CA ALA A 170 -11.00 -17.71 2.84
C ALA A 170 -10.06 -16.89 3.74
N LEU A 171 -10.59 -16.39 4.86
CA LEU A 171 -9.77 -15.72 5.87
C LEU A 171 -8.79 -16.70 6.48
N MET A 172 -7.55 -16.27 6.67
CA MET A 172 -6.57 -16.96 7.50
C MET A 172 -6.88 -16.72 8.98
N ASP A 173 -6.24 -17.49 9.86
CA ASP A 173 -6.33 -17.27 11.29
C ASP A 173 -5.88 -15.84 11.65
N PHE A 174 -6.63 -15.16 12.52
CA PHE A 174 -6.44 -13.75 12.85
C PHE A 174 -5.14 -13.45 13.63
N ASP A 175 -4.32 -14.44 13.85
CA ASP A 175 -3.04 -14.25 14.48
C ASP A 175 -1.85 -14.38 13.52
N LYS A 176 -2.07 -14.40 12.20
CA LYS A 176 -1.04 -14.53 11.16
C LYS A 176 -0.29 -13.25 10.81
N GLY A 177 -0.77 -12.05 11.18
CA GLY A 177 -0.12 -10.76 10.93
C GLY A 177 1.27 -10.65 11.59
N TYR A 178 2.12 -9.76 11.09
CA TYR A 178 3.49 -9.56 11.57
C TYR A 178 3.55 -9.27 13.08
N THR A 179 2.77 -8.29 13.54
CA THR A 179 2.74 -7.92 14.95
C THR A 179 1.45 -7.19 15.34
N LYS A 180 1.07 -7.32 16.61
CA LYS A 180 0.00 -6.52 17.24
C LYS A 180 0.57 -5.44 18.17
N LEU A 181 1.88 -5.35 18.30
CA LEU A 181 2.52 -4.48 19.29
C LEU A 181 2.95 -3.13 18.72
N ARG A 182 2.94 -2.99 17.40
CA ARG A 182 3.35 -1.79 16.68
C ARG A 182 2.21 -1.31 15.78
N TYR A 183 2.25 -0.04 15.41
CA TYR A 183 1.43 0.49 14.34
C TYR A 183 1.85 -0.21 13.03
N ASN A 184 0.89 -0.79 12.33
CA ASN A 184 1.14 -1.51 11.09
C ASN A 184 -0.06 -1.27 10.18
N ALA A 185 0.12 -0.48 9.13
CA ALA A 185 -0.95 0.03 8.27
C ALA A 185 -0.53 0.13 6.81
N CYS A 186 -1.47 0.35 5.92
CA CYS A 186 -1.27 0.61 4.50
C CYS A 186 -0.39 -0.47 3.83
N PRO A 187 -0.84 -1.74 3.80
CA PRO A 187 -0.04 -2.83 3.29
C PRO A 187 0.13 -2.75 1.77
N SER A 188 1.34 -2.96 1.27
CA SER A 188 1.63 -3.33 -0.11
C SER A 188 2.26 -4.71 -0.12
N LEU A 189 1.55 -5.69 -0.68
CA LEU A 189 1.89 -7.11 -0.65
C LEU A 189 2.42 -7.57 -2.00
N SER A 190 3.57 -8.22 -1.99
CA SER A 190 4.20 -8.80 -3.18
C SER A 190 4.63 -10.24 -2.90
N TYR A 191 4.75 -11.05 -3.96
CA TYR A 191 5.29 -12.41 -3.86
C TYR A 191 6.47 -12.57 -4.81
N SER A 192 7.59 -13.05 -4.29
CA SER A 192 8.79 -13.33 -5.07
C SER A 192 9.56 -14.50 -4.48
N LYS A 193 9.97 -15.45 -5.32
CA LYS A 193 10.89 -16.55 -4.99
C LYS A 193 10.53 -17.32 -3.70
N GLY A 194 9.23 -17.56 -3.49
CA GLY A 194 8.75 -18.33 -2.34
C GLY A 194 8.57 -17.53 -1.07
N TYR A 195 8.68 -16.21 -1.12
CA TYR A 195 8.39 -15.30 -0.02
C TYR A 195 7.26 -14.33 -0.35
N PHE A 196 6.41 -14.08 0.61
CA PHE A 196 5.54 -12.92 0.65
C PHE A 196 6.30 -11.77 1.28
N TYR A 197 6.36 -10.64 0.59
CA TYR A 197 6.95 -9.39 1.06
C TYR A 197 5.82 -8.41 1.33
N MET A 198 5.87 -7.79 2.49
CA MET A 198 4.87 -6.79 2.89
C MET A 198 5.59 -5.48 3.25
N ILE A 199 5.25 -4.42 2.55
CA ILE A 199 5.64 -3.07 2.92
C ILE A 199 4.47 -2.48 3.69
N CYS A 200 4.72 -2.00 4.91
CA CYS A 200 3.72 -1.37 5.76
C CYS A 200 4.22 -0.07 6.33
N LEU A 201 3.29 0.78 6.66
CA LEU A 201 3.56 2.00 7.39
C LEU A 201 3.76 1.70 8.88
N GLU A 202 4.86 2.19 9.45
CA GLU A 202 5.07 2.18 10.90
C GLU A 202 5.14 3.58 11.49
N GLU A 203 4.62 3.73 12.70
CA GLU A 203 4.71 4.97 13.45
C GLU A 203 6.06 5.05 14.18
N LEU A 204 6.80 6.11 13.90
CA LEU A 204 8.01 6.51 14.59
C LEU A 204 7.69 7.53 15.71
N PRO A 205 8.62 7.77 16.67
CA PRO A 205 8.41 8.78 17.69
C PRO A 205 8.00 10.14 17.12
N LEU A 206 7.15 10.86 17.85
CA LEU A 206 6.61 12.17 17.49
C LEU A 206 5.65 12.14 16.29
N ARG A 207 4.90 11.07 16.14
CA ARG A 207 3.93 10.88 15.05
C ARG A 207 4.52 11.10 13.66
N ARG A 208 5.70 10.57 13.45
CA ARG A 208 6.31 10.44 12.13
C ARG A 208 6.01 9.06 11.61
N TYR A 209 5.95 8.91 10.30
CA TYR A 209 5.60 7.65 9.66
C TYR A 209 6.59 7.32 8.55
N ALA A 210 6.96 6.07 8.46
CA ALA A 210 7.87 5.58 7.44
C ALA A 210 7.52 4.15 7.01
N PRO A 211 7.81 3.78 5.75
CA PRO A 211 7.59 2.43 5.26
C PRO A 211 8.66 1.47 5.78
N TYR A 212 8.20 0.31 6.23
CA TYR A 212 9.02 -0.81 6.66
C TYR A 212 8.69 -2.04 5.81
N ILE A 213 9.68 -2.86 5.51
CA ILE A 213 9.51 -4.09 4.75
C ILE A 213 9.76 -5.32 5.63
N TYR A 214 8.89 -6.28 5.47
CA TYR A 214 8.93 -7.60 6.11
C TYR A 214 8.76 -8.68 5.08
N ARG A 215 9.19 -9.90 5.37
CA ARG A 215 8.85 -11.05 4.53
C ARG A 215 8.55 -12.30 5.36
N THR A 216 7.79 -13.19 4.76
CA THR A 216 7.44 -14.49 5.34
C THR A 216 7.26 -15.52 4.24
N LYS A 217 7.38 -16.82 4.58
CA LYS A 217 6.99 -17.93 3.71
C LYS A 217 5.65 -18.54 4.07
N ASP A 218 5.24 -18.41 5.31
CA ASP A 218 4.20 -19.19 5.96
C ASP A 218 3.24 -18.38 6.84
N PHE A 219 3.44 -17.07 6.93
CA PHE A 219 2.72 -16.16 7.81
C PHE A 219 2.85 -16.50 9.32
N GLU A 220 3.76 -17.42 9.67
CA GLU A 220 4.10 -17.76 11.05
C GLU A 220 5.41 -17.11 11.47
N THR A 221 6.41 -17.26 10.62
CA THR A 221 7.76 -16.72 10.83
C THR A 221 7.95 -15.49 9.95
N TRP A 222 8.29 -14.36 10.57
CA TRP A 222 8.50 -13.10 9.87
C TRP A 222 9.94 -12.64 9.99
N GLU A 223 10.52 -12.27 8.88
CA GLU A 223 11.82 -11.65 8.79
C GLU A 223 11.67 -10.14 8.59
N ILE A 224 12.42 -9.34 9.35
CA ILE A 224 12.46 -7.88 9.20
C ILE A 224 13.54 -7.51 8.18
N GLY A 225 13.21 -6.63 7.25
CA GLY A 225 14.18 -6.06 6.32
C GLY A 225 15.34 -5.35 7.06
N PHE A 226 16.56 -5.58 6.59
CA PHE A 226 17.75 -5.10 7.24
C PHE A 226 17.86 -3.58 7.25
N TYR A 227 17.38 -2.94 6.18
CA TYR A 227 17.50 -1.51 5.94
C TYR A 227 16.22 -0.70 6.24
N ASN A 228 15.45 -1.16 7.22
CA ASN A 228 14.26 -0.43 7.66
C ASN A 228 14.61 0.81 8.50
N PRO A 229 13.89 1.94 8.31
CA PRO A 229 12.85 2.15 7.30
C PRO A 229 13.40 2.19 5.88
N LEU A 230 12.61 1.79 4.88
CA LEU A 230 13.00 1.79 3.47
C LEU A 230 13.47 3.16 2.99
N PHE A 231 12.78 4.19 3.41
CA PHE A 231 13.14 5.59 3.24
C PHE A 231 12.38 6.46 4.25
N ILE A 232 12.80 7.70 4.38
CA ILE A 232 12.23 8.68 5.31
C ILE A 232 11.89 9.96 4.56
N PRO A 233 11.04 10.84 5.12
CA PRO A 233 10.77 12.16 4.57
C PRO A 233 12.05 12.92 4.26
N SER A 234 12.10 13.51 3.08
CA SER A 234 13.27 14.23 2.61
C SER A 234 12.85 15.49 1.84
N ARG A 235 13.83 16.28 1.44
CA ARG A 235 13.57 17.55 0.76
C ARG A 235 13.02 17.33 -0.66
N GLU A 236 13.39 16.24 -1.29
CA GLU A 236 12.94 15.86 -2.63
C GLU A 236 11.41 15.75 -2.69
N ASP A 237 10.77 15.29 -1.61
CA ASP A 237 9.31 15.14 -1.52
C ASP A 237 8.54 16.46 -1.66
N LEU A 238 9.20 17.60 -1.49
CA LEU A 238 8.60 18.93 -1.53
C LEU A 238 8.67 19.59 -2.92
N TYR A 239 9.37 18.97 -3.86
CA TYR A 239 9.50 19.47 -5.23
C TYR A 239 8.72 18.58 -6.20
N PRO A 240 8.19 19.16 -7.29
CA PRO A 240 7.56 18.37 -8.34
C PRO A 240 8.62 17.61 -9.14
N LYS A 241 8.27 16.39 -9.55
CA LYS A 241 9.08 15.62 -10.51
C LYS A 241 9.24 16.39 -11.84
N ASN A 242 8.14 16.97 -12.32
CA ASN A 242 8.08 17.76 -13.54
C ASN A 242 7.61 19.19 -13.19
N PRO A 243 8.52 20.15 -13.03
CA PRO A 243 8.15 21.52 -12.60
C PRO A 243 7.12 22.21 -13.49
N ASP A 244 7.11 21.91 -14.78
CA ASP A 244 6.19 22.53 -15.74
C ASP A 244 4.73 22.05 -15.61
N GLU A 245 4.49 20.96 -14.88
CA GLU A 245 3.15 20.40 -14.66
C GLU A 245 2.40 21.07 -13.50
N PHE A 246 3.12 21.85 -12.67
CA PHE A 246 2.55 22.42 -11.43
C PHE A 246 2.81 23.91 -11.33
N PRO A 247 1.84 24.69 -10.83
CA PRO A 247 2.06 26.11 -10.57
C PRO A 247 3.08 26.29 -9.43
N PRO A 248 3.95 27.31 -9.51
CA PRO A 248 5.01 27.57 -8.51
C PRO A 248 4.49 27.70 -7.08
N GLU A 249 3.24 28.15 -6.90
CA GLU A 249 2.59 28.36 -5.61
C GLU A 249 2.42 27.06 -4.82
N ILE A 250 2.36 25.92 -5.49
CA ILE A 250 2.29 24.61 -4.81
C ILE A 250 3.60 24.33 -4.07
N CYS A 251 4.74 24.60 -4.68
CA CYS A 251 6.03 24.47 -4.00
C CYS A 251 6.12 25.40 -2.80
N ASP A 252 5.71 26.66 -2.95
CA ASP A 252 5.70 27.65 -1.87
C ASP A 252 4.78 27.23 -0.72
N MET A 253 3.68 26.57 -1.02
CA MET A 253 2.78 25.99 -0.02
C MET A 253 3.45 24.84 0.72
N ASN A 254 4.07 23.92 0.01
CA ASN A 254 4.74 22.75 0.58
C ASN A 254 5.84 23.14 1.56
N PHE A 255 6.64 24.16 1.23
CA PHE A 255 7.72 24.64 2.13
C PHE A 255 7.22 25.29 3.42
N LYS A 256 5.93 25.61 3.55
CA LYS A 256 5.35 26.13 4.78
C LYS A 256 4.97 25.03 5.78
N HIS A 257 5.00 23.77 5.33
CA HIS A 257 4.59 22.63 6.14
C HIS A 257 5.78 21.70 6.45
N LEU A 258 5.71 21.07 7.60
CA LEU A 258 6.68 20.05 7.96
C LEU A 258 6.27 18.70 7.35
N ASN A 259 7.10 18.16 6.46
CA ASN A 259 6.93 16.80 5.97
C ASN A 259 7.44 15.81 7.02
N THR A 260 6.56 15.00 7.58
CA THR A 260 6.86 14.05 8.67
C THR A 260 6.57 12.60 8.33
N ASN A 261 6.02 12.33 7.14
CA ASN A 261 5.70 10.97 6.72
C ASN A 261 5.99 10.72 5.24
N ASN A 262 6.31 9.46 4.97
CA ASN A 262 6.15 8.81 3.67
C ASN A 262 5.26 7.60 3.92
N SER A 263 4.00 7.70 3.53
CA SER A 263 2.96 6.69 3.78
C SER A 263 2.39 6.11 2.49
N ASP A 264 1.52 5.15 2.63
CA ASP A 264 0.69 4.61 1.53
C ASP A 264 1.55 4.16 0.33
N VAL A 265 2.61 3.39 0.64
CA VAL A 265 3.56 2.93 -0.37
C VAL A 265 2.96 1.83 -1.21
N ASP A 266 3.01 1.97 -2.52
CA ASP A 266 2.80 0.87 -3.44
C ASP A 266 3.93 0.74 -4.46
N VAL A 267 4.15 -0.47 -4.96
CA VAL A 267 5.28 -0.81 -5.81
C VAL A 267 4.85 -1.64 -7.01
N CYS A 268 5.42 -1.31 -8.18
CA CYS A 268 5.16 -2.07 -9.40
C CYS A 268 6.39 -2.11 -10.31
N GLU A 269 6.70 -3.29 -10.86
CA GLU A 269 7.71 -3.39 -11.89
C GLU A 269 7.16 -2.96 -13.25
N TYR A 270 7.92 -2.11 -13.94
CA TYR A 270 7.63 -1.75 -15.32
C TYR A 270 8.92 -1.46 -16.09
N ASN A 271 9.10 -2.15 -17.23
CA ASN A 271 10.29 -2.01 -18.09
C ASN A 271 11.62 -2.20 -17.35
N GLY A 272 11.70 -3.20 -16.46
CA GLY A 272 12.91 -3.57 -15.72
C GLY A 272 13.30 -2.56 -14.64
N LYS A 273 12.37 -1.72 -14.21
CA LYS A 273 12.50 -0.82 -13.06
C LYS A 273 11.35 -1.03 -12.10
N THR A 274 11.60 -0.85 -10.82
CA THR A 274 10.56 -0.81 -9.80
C THR A 274 10.16 0.63 -9.53
N TYR A 275 8.93 0.96 -9.88
CA TYR A 275 8.29 2.22 -9.53
C TYR A 275 7.71 2.12 -8.13
N ILE A 276 7.91 3.15 -7.34
CA ILE A 276 7.49 3.25 -5.96
C ILE A 276 6.70 4.55 -5.84
N VAL A 277 5.44 4.46 -5.48
CA VAL A 277 4.63 5.64 -5.14
C VAL A 277 4.39 5.69 -3.64
N TYR A 278 4.30 6.89 -3.09
CA TYR A 278 4.06 7.09 -1.66
C TYR A 278 3.50 8.48 -1.42
N CYS A 279 2.79 8.66 -0.32
CA CYS A 279 2.26 9.96 0.09
C CYS A 279 3.22 10.67 1.04
N SER A 280 3.61 11.90 0.71
CA SER A 280 4.27 12.82 1.65
C SER A 280 3.23 13.51 2.52
N GLY A 281 3.64 14.18 3.59
CA GLY A 281 2.72 14.98 4.40
C GLY A 281 3.02 14.99 5.90
N ASN A 282 2.01 15.30 6.71
CA ASN A 282 2.13 15.30 8.17
C ASN A 282 0.91 14.71 8.89
N GLN A 283 0.27 13.72 8.26
CA GLN A 283 -0.86 12.96 8.79
C GLN A 283 -2.04 13.84 9.25
N GLY A 284 -2.43 14.79 8.38
CA GLY A 284 -3.62 15.58 8.58
C GLY A 284 -3.52 16.64 9.66
N ASN A 285 -2.34 16.97 10.18
CA ASN A 285 -2.21 18.05 11.15
C ASN A 285 -2.44 19.42 10.50
N THR A 286 -1.76 19.71 9.40
CA THR A 286 -1.88 20.98 8.67
C THR A 286 -1.74 20.84 7.17
N TRP A 287 -1.33 19.66 6.69
CA TRP A 287 -1.04 19.40 5.30
C TRP A 287 -1.31 17.93 4.97
N GLY A 288 -2.20 17.70 4.00
CA GLY A 288 -2.53 16.35 3.51
C GLY A 288 -1.42 15.70 2.69
N GLY A 289 -0.48 16.51 2.22
CA GLY A 289 0.64 16.01 1.44
C GLY A 289 0.35 15.88 -0.05
N GLN A 290 1.23 15.14 -0.73
CA GLN A 290 1.17 14.86 -2.16
C GLN A 290 1.68 13.47 -2.44
N ASN A 291 1.24 12.88 -3.55
CA ASN A 291 1.82 11.63 -4.01
C ASN A 291 3.16 11.89 -4.68
N CYS A 292 4.16 11.17 -4.22
CA CYS A 292 5.53 11.23 -4.66
C CYS A 292 5.93 9.95 -5.40
N GLU A 293 6.94 10.06 -6.23
CA GLU A 293 7.58 8.95 -6.92
C GLU A 293 9.00 8.73 -6.40
N ALA A 294 9.34 7.47 -6.28
CA ALA A 294 10.72 7.02 -6.27
C ALA A 294 10.91 5.85 -7.23
N VAL A 295 12.15 5.58 -7.64
CA VAL A 295 12.47 4.49 -8.55
C VAL A 295 13.68 3.71 -8.02
N PHE A 296 13.58 2.40 -8.07
CA PHE A 296 14.71 1.50 -7.98
C PHE A 296 15.07 1.00 -9.39
N ASN A 297 16.34 1.17 -9.80
CA ASN A 297 16.82 0.77 -11.10
C ASN A 297 17.14 -0.74 -11.15
N GLY A 298 16.12 -1.56 -11.13
CA GLY A 298 16.14 -3.01 -11.13
C GLY A 298 14.73 -3.57 -11.06
N THR A 299 14.62 -4.88 -11.17
CA THR A 299 13.34 -5.60 -11.09
C THR A 299 12.74 -5.54 -9.69
N LEU A 300 11.45 -5.82 -9.58
CA LEU A 300 10.77 -5.92 -8.27
C LEU A 300 11.42 -7.02 -7.41
N ASP A 301 11.77 -8.16 -8.00
CA ASP A 301 12.47 -9.24 -7.33
C ASP A 301 13.80 -8.79 -6.71
N GLU A 302 14.59 -8.01 -7.45
CA GLU A 302 15.87 -7.45 -6.98
C GLU A 302 15.64 -6.42 -5.87
N PHE A 303 14.64 -5.54 -6.04
CA PHE A 303 14.28 -4.57 -5.01
C PHE A 303 13.89 -5.24 -3.69
N LEU A 304 12.98 -6.20 -3.76
CA LEU A 304 12.48 -6.89 -2.57
C LEU A 304 13.61 -7.67 -1.87
N ALA A 305 14.39 -8.44 -2.63
CA ALA A 305 15.48 -9.26 -2.08
C ALA A 305 16.59 -8.40 -1.45
N SER A 306 16.97 -7.28 -2.08
CA SER A 306 18.07 -6.42 -1.62
C SER A 306 17.88 -5.85 -0.22
N ASN A 307 16.66 -5.89 0.32
CA ASN A 307 16.38 -5.47 1.69
C ASN A 307 16.71 -6.54 2.74
N PHE A 308 17.06 -7.75 2.31
CA PHE A 308 17.33 -8.91 3.17
C PHE A 308 18.68 -9.58 2.89
N GLU A 309 19.54 -8.93 2.08
CA GLU A 309 20.84 -9.45 1.68
C GLU A 309 22.03 -8.53 2.07
#